data_c4e5d139ab477e5d359e3ca0dd011af9
#
_entry.id   c4e5d139ab477e5d359e3ca0dd011af9
#
_cell.length_a   1.000
_cell.length_b   1.000
_cell.length_c   1.000
_cell.angle_alpha   90.00
_cell.angle_beta   90.00
_cell.angle_gamma   90.00
#
_symmetry.space_group_name_H-M   'P 1'
#
loop_
_entity.id
_entity.type
_entity.pdbx_description
1 polymer ?
#
loop_
_entity_poly.entity_id
_entity_poly.type
_entity_poly.pdbx_seq_one_letter_code
_entity_poly.pdbx_strand_id
1 'polypeptide(L)'
;MPKMRIAKRMAYQAQICVLGKSLMAQYDVYVNPSKSAADGIPYVVVIQSNLLNALATRLNMPLAISDASMKTPAALCPVVMVKSQRLHALAHFAAPLPAKLLKRPVANVVAQASALVSAMDAVLSGF
;
A
#
# COMPACT_ATOMS: atom_id res chain seq x y z
N MET A 1 -24.93 -4.51 -17.23
CA MET A 1 -24.15 -4.10 -18.38
C MET A 1 -22.75 -3.71 -17.94
N PRO A 2 -21.78 -4.60 -18.14
CA PRO A 2 -20.45 -4.39 -17.57
C PRO A 2 -19.76 -3.11 -18.06
N LYS A 3 -19.88 -2.78 -19.35
CA LYS A 3 -19.22 -1.60 -19.90
C LYS A 3 -19.71 -0.31 -19.27
N MET A 4 -21.02 -0.18 -19.05
CA MET A 4 -21.56 1.03 -18.44
C MET A 4 -21.14 1.16 -16.98
N ARG A 5 -21.04 0.05 -16.26
CA ARG A 5 -20.57 0.07 -14.87
C ARG A 5 -19.13 0.52 -14.77
N ILE A 6 -18.28 0.02 -15.66
CA ILE A 6 -16.87 0.39 -15.67
C ILE A 6 -16.72 1.87 -15.99
N ALA A 7 -17.43 2.37 -17.00
CA ALA A 7 -17.36 3.78 -17.38
C ALA A 7 -17.85 4.67 -16.23
N LYS A 8 -18.92 4.31 -15.55
CA LYS A 8 -19.43 5.07 -14.41
C LYS A 8 -18.44 5.08 -13.24
N ARG A 9 -17.76 3.96 -12.99
CA ARG A 9 -16.72 3.91 -11.94
C ARG A 9 -15.58 4.83 -12.26
N MET A 10 -15.08 4.77 -13.48
CA MET A 10 -13.95 5.61 -13.88
C MET A 10 -14.32 7.08 -13.80
N ALA A 11 -15.52 7.44 -14.26
CA ALA A 11 -16.01 8.81 -14.16
C ALA A 11 -16.15 9.26 -12.70
N TYR A 12 -16.66 8.39 -11.84
CA TYR A 12 -16.82 8.66 -10.43
C TYR A 12 -15.46 8.91 -9.76
N GLN A 13 -14.48 8.05 -10.02
CA GLN A 13 -13.14 8.21 -9.45
C GLN A 13 -12.47 9.48 -9.95
N ALA A 14 -12.57 9.76 -11.24
CA ALA A 14 -12.01 10.98 -11.81
C ALA A 14 -12.65 12.22 -11.18
N GLN A 15 -13.97 12.18 -10.98
CA GLN A 15 -14.70 13.29 -10.36
C GLN A 15 -14.25 13.51 -8.92
N ILE A 16 -14.05 12.46 -8.15
CA ILE A 16 -13.58 12.57 -6.77
C ILE A 16 -12.17 13.14 -6.73
N CYS A 17 -11.29 12.74 -7.65
CA CYS A 17 -9.95 13.31 -7.76
C CYS A 17 -10.00 14.80 -8.06
N VAL A 18 -10.87 15.22 -8.98
CA VAL A 18 -11.04 16.63 -9.34
C VAL A 18 -11.53 17.46 -8.16
N LEU A 19 -12.37 16.88 -7.32
CA LEU A 19 -12.87 17.58 -6.13
C LEU A 19 -11.85 17.69 -5.01
N GLY A 20 -10.63 17.19 -5.23
CA GLY A 20 -9.55 17.31 -4.25
C GLY A 20 -9.74 16.47 -2.99
N LYS A 21 -10.73 15.63 -2.95
CA LYS A 21 -10.88 14.68 -1.86
C LYS A 21 -9.83 13.61 -1.98
N SER A 22 -9.17 13.30 -0.84
CA SER A 22 -8.13 12.29 -0.84
C SER A 22 -8.73 10.94 -1.19
N LEU A 23 -8.56 10.54 -2.45
CA LEU A 23 -8.76 9.17 -2.84
C LEU A 23 -7.51 8.41 -2.47
N MET A 24 -7.70 7.31 -1.79
CA MET A 24 -6.61 6.38 -1.56
C MET A 24 -6.27 5.72 -2.87
N ALA A 25 -5.14 6.10 -3.44
CA ALA A 25 -4.63 5.46 -4.64
C ALA A 25 -3.79 4.25 -4.27
N GLN A 26 -3.82 3.24 -5.14
CA GLN A 26 -2.93 2.09 -4.99
C GLN A 26 -1.48 2.58 -4.92
N TYR A 27 -0.70 2.00 -4.02
CA TYR A 27 0.70 2.33 -3.72
C TYR A 27 0.90 3.67 -3.01
N ASP A 28 -0.16 4.29 -2.50
CA ASP A 28 -0.02 5.41 -1.59
C ASP A 28 0.54 4.93 -0.25
N VAL A 29 1.43 5.74 0.31
CA VAL A 29 2.08 5.47 1.59
C VAL A 29 1.46 6.37 2.65
N TYR A 30 1.12 5.77 3.78
CA TYR A 30 0.51 6.47 4.93
C TYR A 30 1.34 6.24 6.18
N VAL A 31 1.24 7.17 7.12
CA VAL A 31 1.78 6.95 8.45
C VAL A 31 1.05 5.75 9.07
N ASN A 32 1.81 4.84 9.66
CA ASN A 32 1.24 3.65 10.29
C ASN A 32 0.36 4.06 11.47
N PRO A 33 -0.94 3.76 11.46
CA PRO A 33 -1.84 4.15 12.54
C PRO A 33 -1.76 3.25 13.77
N SER A 34 -1.02 2.14 13.70
CA SER A 34 -0.95 1.19 14.79
C SER A 34 0.23 1.46 15.72
N LYS A 35 0.24 0.82 16.87
CA LYS A 35 1.33 0.92 17.86
C LYS A 35 2.66 0.43 17.32
N SER A 36 2.65 -0.41 16.29
CA SER A 36 3.87 -0.93 15.69
C SER A 36 4.70 0.18 15.02
N ALA A 37 4.14 1.37 14.83
CA ALA A 37 4.91 2.51 14.34
C ALA A 37 6.11 2.81 15.24
N ALA A 38 5.95 2.66 16.55
CA ALA A 38 7.05 2.87 17.50
C ALA A 38 8.08 1.73 17.48
N ASP A 39 7.73 0.59 16.89
CA ASP A 39 8.57 -0.61 16.86
C ASP A 39 9.33 -0.74 15.53
N GLY A 40 9.53 0.37 14.82
CA GLY A 40 10.32 0.36 13.60
C GLY A 40 9.51 0.16 12.32
N ILE A 41 8.18 0.34 12.38
CA ILE A 41 7.30 0.27 11.20
C ILE A 41 6.57 1.61 11.06
N PRO A 42 7.26 2.66 10.59
CA PRO A 42 6.69 4.00 10.58
C PRO A 42 5.59 4.22 9.54
N TYR A 43 5.55 3.42 8.49
CA TYR A 43 4.64 3.64 7.38
C TYR A 43 3.99 2.34 6.94
N VAL A 44 2.89 2.49 6.19
CA VAL A 44 2.23 1.38 5.49
C VAL A 44 1.96 1.83 4.06
N VAL A 45 1.97 0.89 3.12
CA VAL A 45 1.64 1.16 1.72
C VAL A 45 0.38 0.41 1.33
N VAL A 46 -0.55 1.11 0.69
CA VAL A 46 -1.79 0.51 0.20
C VAL A 46 -1.47 -0.27 -1.08
N ILE A 47 -1.70 -1.58 -1.06
CA ILE A 47 -1.48 -2.44 -2.22
C ILE A 47 -2.79 -2.89 -2.86
N GLN A 48 -3.91 -2.60 -2.22
CA GLN A 48 -5.22 -2.97 -2.73
C GLN A 48 -5.56 -2.20 -4.00
N SER A 49 -6.11 -2.92 -4.98
CA SER A 49 -6.52 -2.31 -6.25
C SER A 49 -7.53 -1.17 -6.02
N ASN A 50 -7.41 -0.11 -6.82
CA ASN A 50 -8.37 0.99 -6.81
C ASN A 50 -9.80 0.54 -7.13
N LEU A 51 -9.95 -0.60 -7.79
CA LEU A 51 -11.27 -1.15 -8.08
C LEU A 51 -12.04 -1.52 -6.82
N LEU A 52 -11.34 -1.67 -5.69
CA LEU A 52 -11.94 -2.04 -4.41
C LEU A 52 -12.06 -0.85 -3.46
N ASN A 53 -11.95 0.38 -3.96
CA ASN A 53 -12.00 1.58 -3.10
C ASN A 53 -13.35 1.81 -2.41
N ALA A 54 -14.41 1.13 -2.86
CA ALA A 54 -15.70 1.19 -2.18
C ALA A 54 -15.72 0.43 -0.85
N LEU A 55 -14.73 -0.45 -0.61
CA LEU A 55 -14.67 -1.23 0.61
C LEU A 55 -14.20 -0.35 1.77
N ALA A 56 -14.64 -0.71 2.98
CA ALA A 56 -14.28 0.03 4.19
C ALA A 56 -12.84 -0.20 4.64
N THR A 57 -12.19 -1.21 4.10
CA THR A 57 -10.81 -1.56 4.46
C THR A 57 -9.89 -1.44 3.26
N ARG A 58 -8.59 -1.30 3.56
CA ARG A 58 -7.54 -1.30 2.53
C ARG A 58 -6.49 -2.32 2.93
N LEU A 59 -6.11 -3.17 1.99
CA LEU A 59 -5.00 -4.10 2.20
C LEU A 59 -3.70 -3.32 2.14
N ASN A 60 -2.93 -3.39 3.22
CA ASN A 60 -1.70 -2.64 3.39
C ASN A 60 -0.53 -3.56 3.64
N MET A 61 0.64 -3.11 3.24
CA MET A 61 1.90 -3.79 3.52
C MET A 61 2.72 -2.89 4.44
N PRO A 62 3.16 -3.39 5.62
CA PRO A 62 3.98 -2.59 6.51
C PRO A 62 5.34 -2.27 5.90
N LEU A 63 5.83 -1.05 6.15
CA LEU A 63 7.15 -0.60 5.72
C LEU A 63 8.00 -0.44 6.97
N ALA A 64 9.00 -1.31 7.12
CA ALA A 64 9.85 -1.35 8.29
C ALA A 64 11.20 -0.68 8.03
N ILE A 65 11.75 -0.05 9.06
CA ILE A 65 13.10 0.49 9.00
C ILE A 65 14.07 -0.68 8.78
N SER A 66 15.03 -0.46 7.88
CA SER A 66 16.06 -1.47 7.61
C SER A 66 16.84 -1.78 8.87
N ASP A 67 16.84 -3.03 9.28
CA ASP A 67 17.56 -3.51 10.45
C ASP A 67 18.44 -4.68 10.04
N ALA A 68 19.69 -4.65 10.47
CA ALA A 68 20.64 -5.73 10.20
C ALA A 68 20.18 -7.07 10.77
N SER A 69 19.29 -7.06 11.75
CA SER A 69 18.71 -8.29 12.32
C SER A 69 17.64 -8.92 11.46
N MET A 70 17.17 -8.23 10.42
CA MET A 70 16.14 -8.77 9.52
C MET A 70 16.74 -9.88 8.66
N LYS A 71 16.32 -11.10 8.92
CA LYS A 71 16.78 -12.29 8.18
C LYS A 71 15.77 -12.77 7.15
N THR A 72 14.85 -11.90 6.75
CA THR A 72 13.82 -12.28 5.78
C THR A 72 14.41 -12.28 4.38
N PRO A 73 14.01 -13.23 3.51
CA PRO A 73 14.48 -13.24 2.12
C PRO A 73 14.16 -11.93 1.41
N ALA A 74 15.11 -11.45 0.61
CA ALA A 74 14.94 -10.19 -0.12
C ALA A 74 13.74 -10.22 -1.06
N ALA A 75 13.37 -11.38 -1.59
CA ALA A 75 12.19 -11.53 -2.45
C ALA A 75 10.89 -11.18 -1.74
N LEU A 76 10.83 -11.36 -0.40
CA LEU A 76 9.65 -11.07 0.41
C LEU A 76 9.69 -9.67 1.02
N CYS A 77 10.84 -9.01 1.02
CA CYS A 77 11.03 -7.73 1.67
C CYS A 77 11.76 -6.75 0.76
N PRO A 78 11.13 -6.34 -0.34
CA PRO A 78 11.77 -5.40 -1.26
C PRO A 78 12.01 -4.06 -0.58
N VAL A 79 13.07 -3.37 -1.00
CA VAL A 79 13.40 -2.05 -0.51
C VAL A 79 12.54 -1.02 -1.21
N VAL A 80 11.96 -0.12 -0.43
CA VAL A 80 11.14 0.99 -0.93
C VAL A 80 11.70 2.28 -0.37
N MET A 81 11.76 3.32 -1.20
CA MET A 81 12.21 4.64 -0.77
C MET A 81 11.02 5.53 -0.48
N VAL A 82 10.94 6.05 0.74
CA VAL A 82 9.90 6.99 1.15
C VAL A 82 10.60 8.20 1.76
N LYS A 83 10.46 9.36 1.14
CA LYS A 83 11.08 10.61 1.60
C LYS A 83 12.57 10.44 1.88
N SER A 84 13.27 9.80 0.96
CA SER A 84 14.72 9.52 1.05
C SER A 84 15.10 8.52 2.15
N GLN A 85 14.13 7.89 2.79
CA GLN A 85 14.35 6.84 3.77
C GLN A 85 14.18 5.47 3.14
N ARG A 86 15.14 4.58 3.36
CA ARG A 86 15.06 3.20 2.88
C ARG A 86 14.24 2.38 3.87
N LEU A 87 13.22 1.73 3.34
CA LEU A 87 12.33 0.89 4.14
C LEU A 87 12.19 -0.48 3.47
N HIS A 88 11.92 -1.49 4.26
CA HIS A 88 11.62 -2.82 3.76
C HIS A 88 10.11 -3.05 3.80
N ALA A 89 9.54 -3.38 2.65
CA ALA A 89 8.13 -3.74 2.59
C ALA A 89 7.97 -5.19 3.05
N LEU A 90 7.19 -5.39 4.11
CA LEU A 90 7.01 -6.72 4.71
C LEU A 90 5.77 -7.39 4.10
N ALA A 91 5.96 -8.04 2.94
CA ALA A 91 4.85 -8.63 2.22
C ALA A 91 4.11 -9.70 3.02
N HIS A 92 4.84 -10.45 3.83
CA HIS A 92 4.25 -11.54 4.64
C HIS A 92 3.44 -11.03 5.85
N PHE A 93 3.49 -9.72 6.12
CA PHE A 93 2.67 -9.08 7.15
C PHE A 93 1.56 -8.22 6.56
N ALA A 94 1.28 -8.35 5.27
CA ALA A 94 0.19 -7.60 4.64
C ALA A 94 -1.13 -7.90 5.35
N ALA A 95 -1.88 -6.86 5.68
CA ALA A 95 -3.12 -6.98 6.43
C ALA A 95 -4.08 -5.85 6.08
N PRO A 96 -5.39 -6.07 6.23
CA PRO A 96 -6.36 -5.01 6.03
C PRO A 96 -6.36 -4.02 7.19
N LEU A 97 -6.48 -2.74 6.86
CA LEU A 97 -6.67 -1.67 7.83
C LEU A 97 -7.93 -0.89 7.47
N PRO A 98 -8.68 -0.38 8.47
CA PRO A 98 -9.81 0.48 8.16
C PRO A 98 -9.36 1.71 7.39
N ALA A 99 -10.04 2.00 6.29
CA ALA A 99 -9.68 3.13 5.43
C ALA A 99 -9.69 4.46 6.20
N LYS A 100 -10.59 4.59 7.17
CA LYS A 100 -10.72 5.80 7.97
C LYS A 100 -9.49 6.12 8.82
N LEU A 101 -8.63 5.14 9.08
CA LEU A 101 -7.40 5.36 9.84
C LEU A 101 -6.28 5.91 8.97
N LEU A 102 -6.41 5.84 7.66
CA LEU A 102 -5.41 6.29 6.70
C LEU A 102 -5.79 7.71 6.28
N LYS A 103 -5.14 8.70 6.87
CA LYS A 103 -5.56 10.11 6.75
C LYS A 103 -5.11 10.74 5.45
N ARG A 104 -3.81 11.01 5.32
CA ARG A 104 -3.23 11.64 4.14
C ARG A 104 -2.04 10.83 3.64
N PRO A 105 -1.95 10.60 2.34
CA PRO A 105 -0.77 9.96 1.80
C PRO A 105 0.45 10.88 1.97
N VAL A 106 1.56 10.31 2.40
CA VAL A 106 2.83 11.04 2.53
C VAL A 106 3.70 10.86 1.31
N ALA A 107 3.43 9.83 0.50
CA ALA A 107 4.18 9.52 -0.71
C ALA A 107 3.37 8.54 -1.56
N ASN A 108 3.85 8.29 -2.79
CA ASN A 108 3.32 7.22 -3.63
C ASN A 108 4.49 6.46 -4.22
N VAL A 109 4.47 5.14 -4.14
CA VAL A 109 5.59 4.31 -4.57
C VAL A 109 5.22 3.43 -5.77
N VAL A 110 4.38 3.96 -6.66
CA VAL A 110 4.00 3.25 -7.89
C VAL A 110 5.21 2.82 -8.71
N ALA A 111 6.31 3.57 -8.63
CA ALA A 111 7.54 3.22 -9.35
C ALA A 111 8.13 1.88 -8.88
N GLN A 112 7.79 1.44 -7.68
CA GLN A 112 8.23 0.15 -7.13
C GLN A 112 7.11 -0.89 -7.11
N ALA A 113 6.02 -0.63 -7.84
CA ALA A 113 4.84 -1.50 -7.83
C ALA A 113 5.18 -2.95 -8.20
N SER A 114 6.01 -3.16 -9.22
CA SER A 114 6.34 -4.52 -9.65
C SER A 114 7.09 -5.30 -8.58
N ALA A 115 7.96 -4.65 -7.81
CA ALA A 115 8.65 -5.30 -6.70
C ALA A 115 7.67 -5.69 -5.59
N LEU A 116 6.69 -4.84 -5.30
CA LEU A 116 5.67 -5.12 -4.28
C LEU A 116 4.77 -6.27 -4.72
N VAL A 117 4.33 -6.27 -5.97
CA VAL A 117 3.51 -7.35 -6.52
C VAL A 117 4.27 -8.67 -6.51
N SER A 118 5.54 -8.65 -6.93
CA SER A 118 6.38 -9.86 -6.93
C SER A 118 6.55 -10.41 -5.52
N ALA A 119 6.69 -9.53 -4.52
CA ALA A 119 6.81 -9.96 -3.13
C ALA A 119 5.52 -10.63 -2.64
N MET A 120 4.36 -10.09 -3.00
CA MET A 120 3.08 -10.72 -2.66
C MET A 120 2.93 -12.06 -3.36
N ASP A 121 3.33 -12.17 -4.62
CA ASP A 121 3.30 -13.44 -5.34
C ASP A 121 4.19 -14.48 -4.64
N ALA A 122 5.35 -14.07 -4.15
CA ALA A 122 6.25 -14.95 -3.42
C ALA A 122 5.61 -15.46 -2.12
N VAL A 123 4.87 -14.60 -1.43
CA VAL A 123 4.13 -15.01 -0.21
C VAL A 123 3.08 -16.07 -0.54
N LEU A 124 2.38 -15.89 -1.65
CA LEU A 124 1.26 -16.75 -2.02
C LEU A 124 1.70 -18.03 -2.70
N SER A 125 2.75 -17.99 -3.52
CA SER A 125 3.16 -19.12 -4.36
C SER A 125 4.54 -19.69 -4.01
N GLY A 126 5.29 -19.01 -3.14
CA GLY A 126 6.63 -19.47 -2.76
C GLY A 126 7.73 -19.15 -3.77
N PHE A 127 7.47 -18.24 -4.70
CA PHE A 127 8.45 -17.85 -5.72
C PHE A 127 8.81 -16.38 -5.61
#